data_f06c0ddbd9c54e75b1cb98ef0fd74618
#
_entry.id   f06c0ddbd9c54e75b1cb98ef0fd74618
#
_cell.length_a   1.000
_cell.length_b   1.000
_cell.length_c   1.000
_cell.angle_alpha   90.00
_cell.angle_beta   90.00
_cell.angle_gamma   90.00
#
_symmetry.space_group_name_H-M   'P 1'
#
loop_
_entity.id
_entity.type
_entity.pdbx_description
1 polymer ?
#
loop_
_entity_poly.entity_id
_entity_poly.type
_entity_poly.pdbx_seq_one_letter_code
_entity_poly.pdbx_strand_id
1 'polypeptide(L)'
;MIATAAEIKTLLGITSSDYDDMIDELLPLVQAAIVDYTNNKFRSQLVSIKASTIAFVNGTPSTITDSGSGFLDPGNFLDAAQEIVVEGSKYNDGNYQVASVAAGVITLADGIALVDEAADQYVRVSMVSWPPPLKQFAAKAIGYEINKSGSGGGVKSEKIGGYSVSYMTDEEQSKAVAADLSYYRRLSWE
;
A
#
# COMPACT_ATOMS: atom_id res chain seq x y z
N MET A 1 1.04 -0.87 4.20
CA MET A 1 -0.35 -0.68 3.70
C MET A 1 -0.78 0.76 3.91
N ILE A 2 -1.51 1.38 2.99
CA ILE A 2 -1.93 2.79 3.05
C ILE A 2 -2.88 3.06 4.21
N ALA A 3 -3.76 2.11 4.52
CA ALA A 3 -4.70 2.13 5.63
C ALA A 3 -5.07 0.70 6.01
N THR A 4 -5.69 0.51 7.17
CA THR A 4 -6.37 -0.74 7.54
C THR A 4 -7.87 -0.66 7.17
N ALA A 5 -8.55 -1.80 7.04
CA ALA A 5 -10.00 -1.82 6.80
C ALA A 5 -10.76 -1.06 7.91
N ALA A 6 -10.34 -1.19 9.16
CA ALA A 6 -10.95 -0.46 10.28
C ALA A 6 -10.81 1.07 10.14
N GLU A 7 -9.67 1.57 9.66
CA GLU A 7 -9.47 2.99 9.41
C GLU A 7 -10.32 3.48 8.24
N ILE A 8 -10.43 2.69 7.16
CA ILE A 8 -11.32 3.00 6.02
C ILE A 8 -12.77 3.08 6.49
N LYS A 9 -13.25 2.09 7.26
CA LYS A 9 -14.60 2.11 7.84
C LYS A 9 -14.85 3.35 8.69
N THR A 10 -13.89 3.70 9.54
CA THR A 10 -13.98 4.91 10.39
C THR A 10 -14.11 6.17 9.54
N LEU A 11 -13.30 6.30 8.47
CA LEU A 11 -13.34 7.46 7.58
C LEU A 11 -14.65 7.55 6.77
N LEU A 12 -15.26 6.42 6.46
CA LEU A 12 -16.53 6.34 5.73
C LEU A 12 -17.77 6.35 6.63
N GLY A 13 -17.59 6.29 7.97
CA GLY A 13 -18.71 6.18 8.91
C GLY A 13 -19.45 4.85 8.87
N ILE A 14 -18.79 3.78 8.38
CA ILE A 14 -19.35 2.43 8.28
C ILE A 14 -19.17 1.71 9.61
N THR A 15 -20.25 1.24 10.20
CA THR A 15 -20.25 0.49 11.47
C THR A 15 -20.55 -0.99 11.31
N SER A 16 -21.22 -1.38 10.19
CA SER A 16 -21.54 -2.79 9.92
C SER A 16 -20.33 -3.55 9.35
N SER A 17 -20.38 -4.88 9.40
CA SER A 17 -19.39 -5.77 8.79
C SER A 17 -19.73 -6.16 7.33
N ASP A 18 -20.84 -5.67 6.78
CA ASP A 18 -21.33 -6.09 5.47
C ASP A 18 -20.39 -5.78 4.30
N TYR A 19 -19.46 -4.85 4.53
CA TYR A 19 -18.50 -4.38 3.51
C TYR A 19 -17.06 -4.78 3.82
N ASP A 20 -16.80 -5.57 4.87
CA ASP A 20 -15.44 -5.89 5.30
C ASP A 20 -14.66 -6.61 4.19
N ASP A 21 -15.23 -7.68 3.63
CA ASP A 21 -14.61 -8.43 2.54
C ASP A 21 -14.33 -7.55 1.32
N MET A 22 -15.28 -6.69 0.96
CA MET A 22 -15.14 -5.77 -0.18
C MET A 22 -14.04 -4.74 0.06
N ILE A 23 -13.93 -4.21 1.27
CA ILE A 23 -12.88 -3.26 1.64
C ILE A 23 -11.51 -3.95 1.58
N ASP A 24 -11.39 -5.17 2.10
CA ASP A 24 -10.15 -5.94 2.10
C ASP A 24 -9.68 -6.28 0.68
N GLU A 25 -10.60 -6.55 -0.24
CA GLU A 25 -10.29 -6.77 -1.66
C GLU A 25 -9.91 -5.48 -2.39
N LEU A 26 -10.63 -4.38 -2.15
CA LEU A 26 -10.42 -3.12 -2.86
C LEU A 26 -9.17 -2.36 -2.40
N LEU A 27 -8.81 -2.45 -1.13
CA LEU A 27 -7.72 -1.67 -0.56
C LEU A 27 -6.36 -1.91 -1.24
N PRO A 28 -5.92 -3.15 -1.49
CA PRO A 28 -4.69 -3.39 -2.23
C PRO A 28 -4.76 -2.91 -3.69
N LEU A 29 -5.92 -2.99 -4.35
CA LEU A 29 -6.11 -2.51 -5.72
C LEU A 29 -6.00 -0.98 -5.81
N VAL A 30 -6.63 -0.27 -4.87
CA VAL A 30 -6.53 1.20 -4.77
C VAL A 30 -5.09 1.62 -4.47
N GLN A 31 -4.41 0.91 -3.57
CA GLN A 31 -3.01 1.16 -3.26
C GLN A 31 -2.11 0.99 -4.49
N ALA A 32 -2.28 -0.09 -5.24
CA ALA A 32 -1.55 -0.33 -6.48
C ALA A 32 -1.81 0.78 -7.52
N ALA A 33 -3.07 1.15 -7.72
CA ALA A 33 -3.45 2.23 -8.63
C ALA A 33 -2.83 3.58 -8.26
N ILE A 34 -2.71 3.90 -6.96
CA ILE A 34 -2.03 5.10 -6.49
C ILE A 34 -0.54 5.06 -6.84
N VAL A 35 0.14 3.93 -6.59
CA VAL A 35 1.57 3.75 -6.91
C VAL A 35 1.79 3.90 -8.41
N ASP A 36 0.99 3.25 -9.23
CA ASP A 36 1.10 3.28 -10.70
C ASP A 36 0.87 4.69 -11.25
N TYR A 37 -0.20 5.36 -10.82
CA TYR A 37 -0.52 6.70 -11.27
C TYR A 37 0.55 7.73 -10.87
N THR A 38 1.04 7.62 -9.63
CA THR A 38 2.01 8.59 -9.09
C THR A 38 3.45 8.25 -9.48
N ASN A 39 3.72 7.06 -10.01
CA ASN A 39 5.07 6.52 -10.20
C ASN A 39 5.92 6.66 -8.94
N ASN A 40 5.31 6.48 -7.76
CA ASN A 40 5.92 6.74 -6.47
C ASN A 40 5.68 5.57 -5.52
N LYS A 41 6.73 4.91 -5.10
CA LYS A 41 6.67 3.80 -4.14
C LYS A 41 6.56 4.28 -2.68
N PHE A 42 6.47 5.59 -2.45
CA PHE A 42 6.34 6.22 -1.12
C PHE A 42 7.37 5.74 -0.10
N ARG A 43 8.57 5.45 -0.55
CA ARG A 43 9.64 5.00 0.35
C ARG A 43 10.10 6.12 1.28
N SER A 44 10.25 5.79 2.55
CA SER A 44 10.87 6.64 3.54
C SER A 44 12.35 6.85 3.21
N GLN A 45 12.81 8.09 3.28
CA GLN A 45 14.25 8.39 3.18
C GLN A 45 14.96 8.23 4.53
N LEU A 46 14.21 8.33 5.63
CA LEU A 46 14.74 8.21 6.98
C LEU A 46 14.96 6.74 7.36
N VAL A 47 14.08 5.86 6.87
CA VAL A 47 14.14 4.42 7.13
C VAL A 47 14.40 3.70 5.81
N SER A 48 15.62 3.80 5.33
CA SER A 48 16.06 3.24 4.05
C SER A 48 17.53 2.87 4.13
N ILE A 49 17.85 1.65 3.81
CA ILE A 49 19.21 1.13 3.83
C ILE A 49 19.57 0.48 2.51
N LYS A 50 20.80 0.67 2.10
CA LYS A 50 21.38 0.06 0.92
C LYS A 50 22.64 -0.70 1.32
N ALA A 51 22.64 -2.01 1.15
CA ALA A 51 23.77 -2.87 1.48
C ALA A 51 23.93 -4.02 0.47
N SER A 52 25.15 -4.53 0.34
CA SER A 52 25.45 -5.73 -0.44
C SER A 52 25.44 -7.02 0.38
N THR A 53 25.11 -6.92 1.66
CA THR A 53 25.05 -8.00 2.64
C THR A 53 23.64 -8.57 2.83
N ILE A 54 22.67 -8.06 2.03
CA ILE A 54 21.28 -8.49 2.08
C ILE A 54 21.10 -9.74 1.21
N ALA A 55 20.47 -10.76 1.78
CA ALA A 55 20.10 -11.99 1.11
C ALA A 55 18.61 -12.29 1.30
N PHE A 56 18.05 -13.08 0.39
CA PHE A 56 16.66 -13.50 0.39
C PHE A 56 16.58 -15.00 0.51
N VAL A 57 15.69 -15.47 1.38
CA VAL A 57 15.48 -16.89 1.62
C VAL A 57 14.01 -17.21 1.41
N ASN A 58 13.74 -18.08 0.45
CA ASN A 58 12.42 -18.64 0.25
C ASN A 58 12.11 -19.62 1.38
N GLY A 59 10.96 -19.46 1.99
CA GLY A 59 10.54 -20.28 3.13
C GLY A 59 9.06 -20.08 3.45
N THR A 60 8.62 -20.69 4.53
CA THR A 60 7.26 -20.52 5.05
C THR A 60 7.36 -20.20 6.54
N PRO A 61 7.44 -18.92 6.88
CA PRO A 61 7.48 -17.69 6.05
C PRO A 61 8.84 -17.44 5.39
N SER A 62 8.84 -16.64 4.31
CA SER A 62 10.06 -16.15 3.65
C SER A 62 10.75 -15.06 4.48
N THR A 63 12.08 -14.95 4.33
CA THR A 63 12.88 -14.00 5.12
C THR A 63 13.84 -13.18 4.26
N ILE A 64 14.11 -11.95 4.70
CA ILE A 64 15.20 -11.11 4.22
C ILE A 64 16.23 -11.00 5.33
N THR A 65 17.48 -11.31 5.04
CA THR A 65 18.56 -11.33 6.03
C THR A 65 19.63 -10.31 5.68
N ASP A 66 20.28 -9.75 6.70
CA ASP A 66 21.45 -8.90 6.55
C ASP A 66 22.57 -9.39 7.47
N SER A 67 23.67 -9.83 6.89
CA SER A 67 24.82 -10.32 7.64
C SER A 67 25.84 -9.23 7.98
N GLY A 68 25.63 -8.00 7.49
CA GLY A 68 26.68 -6.98 7.53
C GLY A 68 26.67 -6.11 8.76
N SER A 69 25.54 -5.63 9.24
CA SER A 69 25.55 -4.53 10.20
C SER A 69 24.45 -4.55 11.26
N GLY A 70 23.52 -5.50 11.21
CA GLY A 70 22.40 -5.47 12.14
C GLY A 70 21.49 -4.25 12.00
N PHE A 71 21.47 -3.61 10.83
CA PHE A 71 20.57 -2.46 10.62
C PHE A 71 19.10 -2.87 10.60
N LEU A 72 18.84 -4.15 10.44
CA LEU A 72 17.52 -4.74 10.61
C LEU A 72 17.22 -5.03 12.09
N ASP A 73 17.86 -4.30 13.00
CA ASP A 73 17.60 -4.45 14.43
C ASP A 73 16.20 -3.97 14.81
N PRO A 74 15.48 -4.75 15.64
CA PRO A 74 14.21 -4.33 16.20
C PRO A 74 14.34 -3.00 16.95
N GLY A 75 13.45 -2.08 16.67
CA GLY A 75 13.39 -0.77 17.33
C GLY A 75 14.20 0.33 16.67
N ASN A 76 15.10 0.01 15.73
CA ASN A 76 15.84 1.03 14.97
C ASN A 76 15.33 1.23 13.56
N PHE A 77 14.64 0.27 12.98
CA PHE A 77 14.33 0.28 11.56
C PHE A 77 12.87 -0.03 11.23
N LEU A 78 12.37 -1.17 11.66
CA LEU A 78 11.06 -1.67 11.24
C LEU A 78 10.34 -2.36 12.40
N ASP A 79 9.02 -2.22 12.41
CA ASP A 79 8.13 -2.97 13.27
C ASP A 79 7.30 -3.97 12.45
N ALA A 80 6.68 -4.92 13.14
CA ALA A 80 5.68 -5.79 12.55
C ALA A 80 4.53 -5.00 11.93
N ALA A 81 3.89 -5.57 10.92
CA ALA A 81 2.79 -4.99 10.16
C ALA A 81 3.14 -3.74 9.32
N GLN A 82 4.41 -3.40 9.20
CA GLN A 82 4.85 -2.37 8.26
C GLN A 82 5.03 -2.91 6.85
N GLU A 83 4.91 -2.03 5.87
CA GLU A 83 5.19 -2.34 4.48
C GLU A 83 6.60 -1.85 4.12
N ILE A 84 7.34 -2.69 3.41
CA ILE A 84 8.66 -2.36 2.88
C ILE A 84 8.66 -2.42 1.36
N VAL A 85 9.56 -1.67 0.75
CA VAL A 85 9.91 -1.80 -0.66
C VAL A 85 11.35 -2.25 -0.78
N VAL A 86 11.56 -3.27 -1.61
CA VAL A 86 12.88 -3.81 -2.00
C VAL A 86 13.20 -3.36 -3.41
N GLU A 87 14.41 -2.89 -3.63
CA GLU A 87 14.89 -2.42 -4.94
C GLU A 87 16.36 -2.80 -5.15
N GLY A 88 16.69 -3.22 -6.36
CA GLY A 88 18.03 -3.58 -6.77
C GLY A 88 18.41 -5.04 -6.49
N SER A 89 17.46 -5.87 -6.10
CA SER A 89 17.63 -7.32 -6.11
C SER A 89 17.52 -7.85 -7.54
N LYS A 90 17.99 -9.05 -7.76
CA LYS A 90 17.89 -9.69 -9.08
C LYS A 90 16.50 -10.24 -9.37
N TYR A 91 15.81 -10.74 -8.33
CA TYR A 91 14.55 -11.46 -8.47
C TYR A 91 13.46 -11.02 -7.50
N ASN A 92 13.81 -10.22 -6.47
CA ASN A 92 12.92 -9.93 -5.35
C ASN A 92 12.57 -8.43 -5.23
N ASP A 93 12.65 -7.66 -6.31
CA ASP A 93 12.18 -6.29 -6.31
C ASP A 93 10.66 -6.26 -6.14
N GLY A 94 10.16 -5.50 -5.15
CA GLY A 94 8.73 -5.44 -4.86
C GLY A 94 8.39 -4.82 -3.53
N ASN A 95 7.09 -4.81 -3.23
CA ASN A 95 6.55 -4.39 -1.94
C ASN A 95 6.17 -5.62 -1.13
N TYR A 96 6.52 -5.61 0.15
CA TYR A 96 6.30 -6.74 1.05
C TYR A 96 5.77 -6.29 2.39
N GLN A 97 4.86 -7.08 2.96
CA GLN A 97 4.34 -6.89 4.32
C GLN A 97 5.26 -7.61 5.31
N VAL A 98 5.67 -6.91 6.36
CA VAL A 98 6.51 -7.46 7.44
C VAL A 98 5.64 -8.13 8.48
N ALA A 99 5.95 -9.39 8.81
CA ALA A 99 5.34 -10.11 9.93
C ALA A 99 6.10 -9.84 11.24
N SER A 100 7.42 -9.91 11.20
CA SER A 100 8.27 -9.64 12.36
C SER A 100 9.67 -9.22 11.96
N VAL A 101 10.37 -8.56 12.88
CA VAL A 101 11.77 -8.16 12.73
C VAL A 101 12.56 -8.70 13.92
N ALA A 102 13.70 -9.31 13.66
CA ALA A 102 14.70 -9.69 14.64
C ALA A 102 16.07 -9.20 14.17
N ALA A 103 17.08 -9.26 15.02
CA ALA A 103 18.43 -8.80 14.67
C ALA A 103 18.90 -9.42 13.35
N GLY A 104 19.10 -8.60 12.33
CA GLY A 104 19.55 -9.01 11.01
C GLY A 104 18.54 -9.81 10.16
N VAL A 105 17.27 -9.93 10.58
CA VAL A 105 16.26 -10.73 9.87
C VAL A 105 14.91 -10.01 9.84
N ILE A 106 14.34 -9.85 8.66
CA ILE A 106 12.95 -9.49 8.44
C ILE A 106 12.20 -10.76 8.03
N THR A 107 11.16 -11.11 8.77
CA THR A 107 10.23 -12.18 8.38
C THR A 107 9.04 -11.55 7.68
N LEU A 108 8.70 -12.04 6.51
CA LEU A 108 7.58 -11.53 5.72
C LEU A 108 6.27 -12.18 6.15
N ALA A 109 5.15 -11.56 5.80
CA ALA A 109 3.83 -12.11 6.05
C ALA A 109 3.62 -13.44 5.33
N ASP A 110 2.73 -14.26 5.85
CA ASP A 110 2.39 -15.55 5.26
C ASP A 110 1.90 -15.42 3.81
N GLY A 111 2.22 -16.41 3.00
CA GLY A 111 1.86 -16.43 1.58
C GLY A 111 2.77 -15.63 0.65
N ILE A 112 3.76 -14.91 1.18
CA ILE A 112 4.77 -14.22 0.37
C ILE A 112 5.89 -15.20 0.03
N ALA A 113 6.08 -15.44 -1.28
CA ALA A 113 7.18 -16.26 -1.78
C ALA A 113 8.31 -15.34 -2.30
N LEU A 114 9.54 -15.61 -1.86
CA LEU A 114 10.74 -15.02 -2.41
C LEU A 114 11.48 -16.04 -3.29
N VAL A 115 12.40 -15.55 -4.10
CA VAL A 115 13.40 -16.40 -4.77
C VAL A 115 14.67 -16.37 -3.95
N ASP A 116 15.29 -17.54 -3.71
CA ASP A 116 16.58 -17.59 -3.01
C ASP A 116 17.61 -16.74 -3.76
N GLU A 117 18.21 -15.80 -3.04
CA GLU A 117 19.21 -14.89 -3.59
C GLU A 117 20.30 -14.64 -2.54
N ALA A 118 21.54 -14.99 -2.89
CA ALA A 118 22.68 -14.75 -2.01
C ALA A 118 23.03 -13.24 -1.97
N ALA A 119 23.64 -12.83 -0.88
CA ALA A 119 24.14 -11.48 -0.71
C ALA A 119 25.35 -11.25 -1.63
N ASP A 120 25.20 -10.42 -2.64
CA ASP A 120 26.29 -10.02 -3.55
C ASP A 120 26.00 -8.69 -4.27
N GLN A 121 24.77 -8.21 -4.23
CA GLN A 121 24.31 -6.99 -4.91
C GLN A 121 23.89 -5.91 -3.91
N TYR A 122 23.99 -4.66 -4.34
CA TYR A 122 23.51 -3.55 -3.54
C TYR A 122 21.99 -3.47 -3.59
N VAL A 123 21.36 -4.12 -2.64
CA VAL A 123 19.91 -4.09 -2.42
C VAL A 123 19.56 -2.93 -1.50
N ARG A 124 18.48 -2.24 -1.83
CA ARG A 124 17.86 -1.25 -0.96
C ARG A 124 16.58 -1.81 -0.37
N VAL A 125 16.47 -1.75 0.95
CA VAL A 125 15.24 -2.02 1.69
C VAL A 125 14.81 -0.72 2.34
N SER A 126 13.58 -0.27 2.09
CA SER A 126 13.04 0.97 2.62
C SER A 126 11.66 0.73 3.22
N MET A 127 11.35 1.38 4.33
CA MET A 127 9.98 1.44 4.83
C MET A 127 9.10 2.25 3.86
N VAL A 128 7.88 1.80 3.63
CA VAL A 128 6.88 2.58 2.91
C VAL A 128 6.22 3.56 3.89
N SER A 129 6.26 4.83 3.56
CA SER A 129 5.65 5.90 4.36
C SER A 129 4.58 6.62 3.53
N TRP A 130 3.33 6.24 3.74
CA TRP A 130 2.20 6.82 3.06
C TRP A 130 1.86 8.21 3.61
N PRO A 131 1.79 9.27 2.78
CA PRO A 131 1.29 10.57 3.20
C PRO A 131 -0.14 10.47 3.74
N PRO A 132 -0.45 11.08 4.91
CA PRO A 132 -1.78 10.97 5.53
C PRO A 132 -2.96 11.33 4.62
N PRO A 133 -2.87 12.33 3.71
CA PRO A 133 -3.98 12.63 2.79
C PRO A 133 -4.34 11.48 1.85
N LEU A 134 -3.39 10.61 1.50
CA LEU A 134 -3.67 9.46 0.62
C LEU A 134 -4.56 8.42 1.29
N LYS A 135 -4.59 8.36 2.62
CA LYS A 135 -5.53 7.51 3.38
C LYS A 135 -6.98 7.95 3.16
N GLN A 136 -7.23 9.26 3.19
CA GLN A 136 -8.56 9.81 2.90
C GLN A 136 -8.94 9.58 1.43
N PHE A 137 -7.96 9.67 0.54
CA PHE A 137 -8.15 9.38 -0.86
C PHE A 137 -8.56 7.91 -1.08
N ALA A 138 -7.86 6.97 -0.47
CA ALA A 138 -8.21 5.55 -0.54
C ALA A 138 -9.62 5.30 0.01
N ALA A 139 -9.98 5.92 1.14
CA ALA A 139 -11.32 5.81 1.70
C ALA A 139 -12.40 6.33 0.73
N LYS A 140 -12.18 7.49 0.10
CA LYS A 140 -13.12 8.03 -0.89
C LYS A 140 -13.29 7.09 -2.10
N ALA A 141 -12.19 6.56 -2.64
CA ALA A 141 -12.22 5.63 -3.77
C ALA A 141 -13.00 4.36 -3.44
N ILE A 142 -12.74 3.75 -2.27
CA ILE A 142 -13.45 2.57 -1.80
C ILE A 142 -14.94 2.89 -1.53
N GLY A 143 -15.23 4.01 -0.87
CA GLY A 143 -16.60 4.44 -0.59
C GLY A 143 -17.44 4.63 -1.86
N TYR A 144 -16.81 5.08 -2.93
CA TYR A 144 -17.47 5.17 -4.23
C TYR A 144 -17.84 3.79 -4.78
N GLU A 145 -16.94 2.83 -4.76
CA GLU A 145 -17.24 1.47 -5.25
C GLU A 145 -18.31 0.78 -4.40
N ILE A 146 -18.31 0.99 -3.07
CA ILE A 146 -19.35 0.51 -2.18
C ILE A 146 -20.72 1.09 -2.58
N ASN A 147 -20.80 2.41 -2.78
CA ASN A 147 -22.06 3.07 -3.16
C ASN A 147 -22.55 2.63 -4.55
N LYS A 148 -21.64 2.44 -5.48
CA LYS A 148 -21.94 1.94 -6.83
C LYS A 148 -22.51 0.53 -6.80
N SER A 149 -21.98 -0.36 -5.95
CA SER A 149 -22.49 -1.73 -5.79
C SER A 149 -23.87 -1.76 -5.12
N GLY A 150 -24.13 -0.87 -4.17
CA GLY A 150 -25.40 -0.77 -3.45
C GLY A 150 -26.54 -0.15 -4.24
N SER A 151 -26.26 0.73 -5.20
CA SER A 151 -27.27 1.43 -6.00
C SER A 151 -27.62 0.79 -7.34
N GLY A 152 -27.14 -0.44 -7.59
CA GLY A 152 -27.43 -1.17 -8.83
C GLY A 152 -26.83 -0.56 -10.10
N GLY A 153 -25.81 0.28 -9.95
CA GLY A 153 -25.01 0.88 -11.04
C GLY A 153 -25.79 1.85 -11.91
N GLY A 154 -25.45 3.15 -11.86
CA GLY A 154 -25.89 4.12 -12.87
C GLY A 154 -26.94 5.15 -12.44
N VAL A 155 -27.29 5.25 -11.17
CA VAL A 155 -28.16 6.34 -10.70
C VAL A 155 -27.36 7.65 -10.66
N LYS A 156 -27.62 8.56 -11.60
CA LYS A 156 -26.98 9.87 -11.66
C LYS A 156 -27.59 10.89 -10.69
N SER A 157 -28.84 10.70 -10.32
CA SER A 157 -29.53 11.53 -9.34
C SER A 157 -30.75 10.84 -8.78
N GLU A 158 -31.01 11.07 -7.51
CA GLU A 158 -32.25 10.65 -6.85
C GLU A 158 -33.04 11.86 -6.37
N LYS A 159 -34.34 11.81 -6.52
CA LYS A 159 -35.24 12.84 -6.02
C LYS A 159 -36.24 12.20 -5.08
N ILE A 160 -36.14 12.53 -3.80
CA ILE A 160 -37.07 12.07 -2.77
C ILE A 160 -37.72 13.30 -2.17
N GLY A 161 -39.02 13.51 -2.49
CA GLY A 161 -39.74 14.69 -2.07
C GLY A 161 -39.18 15.97 -2.65
N GLY A 162 -38.77 16.93 -1.80
CA GLY A 162 -38.16 18.22 -2.19
C GLY A 162 -36.62 18.20 -2.28
N TYR A 163 -35.98 17.07 -2.01
CA TYR A 163 -34.54 16.92 -2.03
C TYR A 163 -34.07 16.20 -3.30
N SER A 164 -33.02 16.74 -3.93
CA SER A 164 -32.34 16.13 -5.06
C SER A 164 -30.89 15.86 -4.67
N VAL A 165 -30.43 14.61 -4.79
CA VAL A 165 -29.05 14.21 -4.63
C VAL A 165 -28.50 13.90 -6.01
N SER A 166 -27.42 14.55 -6.38
CA SER A 166 -26.66 14.26 -7.61
C SER A 166 -25.37 13.55 -7.25
N TYR A 167 -25.11 12.45 -7.93
CA TYR A 167 -23.88 11.68 -7.78
C TYR A 167 -22.89 12.10 -8.86
N MET A 168 -21.61 12.13 -8.52
CA MET A 168 -20.55 12.38 -9.50
C MET A 168 -20.53 11.27 -10.53
N THR A 169 -20.32 11.62 -11.78
CA THR A 169 -20.09 10.63 -12.83
C THR A 169 -18.69 10.00 -12.68
N ASP A 170 -18.49 8.80 -13.23
CA ASP A 170 -17.20 8.11 -13.26
C ASP A 170 -16.09 9.03 -13.82
N GLU A 171 -16.40 9.86 -14.82
CA GLU A 171 -15.45 10.78 -15.44
C GLU A 171 -15.08 11.96 -14.52
N GLU A 172 -16.06 12.57 -13.85
CA GLU A 172 -15.83 13.65 -12.90
C GLU A 172 -15.01 13.19 -11.71
N GLN A 173 -15.29 11.98 -11.24
CA GLN A 173 -14.54 11.37 -10.16
C GLN A 173 -13.10 11.05 -10.59
N SER A 174 -12.90 10.45 -11.76
CA SER A 174 -11.56 10.15 -12.27
C SER A 174 -10.72 11.41 -12.40
N LYS A 175 -11.33 12.55 -12.81
CA LYS A 175 -10.65 13.84 -12.90
C LYS A 175 -10.30 14.41 -11.51
N ALA A 176 -11.20 14.33 -10.55
CA ALA A 176 -10.94 14.76 -9.18
C ALA A 176 -9.82 13.95 -8.52
N VAL A 177 -9.89 12.64 -8.70
CA VAL A 177 -8.87 11.66 -8.27
C VAL A 177 -7.50 12.00 -8.88
N ALA A 178 -7.44 12.22 -10.18
CA ALA A 178 -6.20 12.55 -10.88
C ALA A 178 -5.61 13.89 -10.41
N ALA A 179 -6.44 14.88 -10.13
CA ALA A 179 -5.99 16.18 -9.61
C ALA A 179 -5.35 16.05 -8.23
N ASP A 180 -5.98 15.33 -7.31
CA ASP A 180 -5.47 15.11 -5.95
C ASP A 180 -4.16 14.31 -5.95
N LEU A 181 -4.02 13.31 -6.83
CA LEU A 181 -2.83 12.47 -6.93
C LEU A 181 -1.68 13.14 -7.68
N SER A 182 -1.94 14.12 -8.52
CA SER A 182 -0.92 14.79 -9.34
C SER A 182 0.21 15.39 -8.51
N TYR A 183 -0.11 15.87 -7.30
CA TYR A 183 0.88 16.42 -6.34
C TYR A 183 1.93 15.39 -5.90
N TYR A 184 1.57 14.10 -5.87
CA TYR A 184 2.47 13.03 -5.43
C TYR A 184 3.21 12.36 -6.59
N ARG A 185 2.95 12.79 -7.82
CA ARG A 185 3.54 12.20 -9.02
C ARG A 185 5.03 12.47 -9.09
N ARG A 186 5.81 11.43 -9.26
CA ARG A 186 7.23 11.53 -9.58
C ARG A 186 7.42 11.48 -11.09
N LEU A 187 8.17 12.44 -11.62
CA LEU A 187 8.65 12.37 -12.99
C LEU A 187 9.76 11.31 -13.04
N SER A 188 9.62 10.33 -13.91
CA SER A 188 10.75 9.46 -14.27
C SER A 188 11.66 10.25 -15.19
N TRP A 189 12.86 10.57 -14.73
CA TRP A 189 13.94 10.97 -15.61
C TRP A 189 14.62 9.66 -16.02
N GLU A 190 14.50 9.30 -17.27
CA GLU A 190 15.31 8.28 -17.90
C GLU A 190 16.76 8.78 -18.06
#